data_d398afe56f7ad328f577291baa6f9cbb
#
_entry.id   d398afe56f7ad328f577291baa6f9cbb
#
_cell.length_a   1.000
_cell.length_b   1.000
_cell.length_c   1.000
_cell.angle_alpha   90.00
_cell.angle_beta   90.00
_cell.angle_gamma   90.00
#
_symmetry.space_group_name_H-M   'P 1'
#
loop_
_entity.id
_entity.type
_entity.pdbx_description
1 polymer ?
#
loop_
_entity_poly.entity_id
_entity_poly.type
_entity_poly.pdbx_seq_one_letter_code
_entity_poly.pdbx_strand_id
1 'polypeptide(L)'
;MLLHCQPGAKLTRVVGEHGGRLKIALNAPAVDNKANEALVAWLGDRLGVPRRQVEIVAGQTSRQKKVLVQGLDVQNVINVLNQ
;
A
#
# COMPACT_ATOMS: atom_id res chain seq x y z
N MET A 1 2.39 0.42 -9.17
CA MET A 1 2.19 -0.80 -8.36
C MET A 1 0.71 -0.97 -8.06
N LEU A 2 0.19 -2.15 -8.33
CA LEU A 2 -1.23 -2.45 -8.11
C LEU A 2 -1.41 -3.17 -6.78
N LEU A 3 -2.28 -2.64 -5.91
CA LEU A 3 -2.55 -3.19 -4.59
C LEU A 3 -4.03 -3.50 -4.41
N HIS A 4 -4.30 -4.51 -3.60
CA HIS A 4 -5.63 -4.79 -3.06
C HIS A 4 -5.54 -4.60 -1.54
N CYS A 5 -6.21 -3.58 -1.01
CA CYS A 5 -6.10 -3.21 0.40
C CYS A 5 -7.33 -3.66 1.16
N GLN A 6 -7.09 -4.24 2.34
CA GLN A 6 -8.16 -4.75 3.21
C GLN A 6 -8.02 -4.09 4.58
N PRO A 7 -8.80 -3.04 4.87
CA PRO A 7 -8.76 -2.36 6.17
C PRO A 7 -9.42 -3.20 7.26
N GLY A 8 -9.26 -2.80 8.50
CA GLY A 8 -9.85 -3.48 9.65
C GLY A 8 -9.02 -4.61 10.21
N ALA A 9 -7.78 -4.77 9.75
CA ALA A 9 -6.87 -5.78 10.28
C ALA A 9 -6.19 -5.29 11.56
N LYS A 10 -5.69 -6.22 12.38
CA LYS A 10 -4.94 -5.87 13.60
C LYS A 10 -3.52 -5.41 13.31
N LEU A 11 -2.94 -5.87 12.20
CA LEU A 11 -1.60 -5.52 11.77
C LEU A 11 -1.61 -5.18 10.30
N THR A 12 -0.77 -4.21 9.91
CA THR A 12 -0.53 -3.91 8.51
C THR A 12 0.57 -4.82 7.98
N ARG A 13 0.28 -5.59 6.94
CA ARG A 13 1.24 -6.53 6.37
C ARG A 13 0.81 -6.98 4.98
N VAL A 14 1.77 -7.51 4.23
CA VAL A 14 1.49 -8.22 2.98
C VAL A 14 0.92 -9.58 3.33
N VAL A 15 -0.24 -9.92 2.75
CA VAL A 15 -0.90 -11.20 3.02
C VAL A 15 -1.00 -12.11 1.79
N GLY A 16 -0.41 -11.71 0.67
CA GLY A 16 -0.36 -12.52 -0.54
C GLY A 16 -0.72 -11.73 -1.77
N GLU A 17 -1.23 -12.45 -2.78
CA GLU A 17 -1.70 -11.86 -4.03
C GLU A 17 -3.18 -12.14 -4.23
N HIS A 18 -3.85 -11.23 -4.95
CA HIS A 18 -5.25 -11.37 -5.26
C HIS A 18 -5.51 -10.74 -6.64
N GLY A 19 -5.85 -11.57 -7.62
CA GLY A 19 -6.16 -11.09 -8.97
C GLY A 19 -5.03 -10.31 -9.63
N GLY A 20 -3.78 -10.74 -9.45
CA GLY A 20 -2.61 -10.04 -10.01
C GLY A 20 -2.18 -8.81 -9.22
N ARG A 21 -2.80 -8.57 -8.06
CA ARG A 21 -2.48 -7.46 -7.17
C ARG A 21 -1.84 -7.98 -5.90
N LEU A 22 -0.90 -7.20 -5.34
CA LEU A 22 -0.35 -7.49 -4.03
C LEU A 22 -1.41 -7.15 -2.98
N LYS A 23 -1.76 -8.11 -2.12
CA LYS A 23 -2.79 -7.93 -1.10
C LYS A 23 -2.16 -7.43 0.19
N ILE A 24 -2.68 -6.31 0.70
CA ILE A 24 -2.19 -5.66 1.92
C ILE A 24 -3.34 -5.61 2.93
N ALA A 25 -3.13 -6.20 4.10
CA ALA A 25 -4.01 -5.98 5.25
C ALA A 25 -3.59 -4.67 5.92
N LEU A 26 -4.56 -3.81 6.24
CA LEU A 26 -4.30 -2.51 6.84
C LEU A 26 -4.90 -2.42 8.24
N ASN A 27 -4.08 -2.03 9.20
CA ASN A 27 -4.55 -1.67 10.53
C ASN A 27 -5.06 -0.23 10.50
N ALA A 28 -6.26 -0.07 9.94
CA ALA A 28 -6.93 1.22 9.82
C ALA A 28 -8.43 0.96 9.68
N PRO A 29 -9.28 1.88 10.13
CA PRO A 29 -10.72 1.75 9.89
C PRO A 29 -11.04 1.83 8.40
N ALA A 30 -12.19 1.26 7.99
CA ALA A 30 -12.65 1.26 6.61
C ALA A 30 -13.23 2.64 6.23
N VAL A 31 -12.45 3.68 6.46
CA VAL A 31 -12.75 5.06 6.09
C VAL A 31 -11.65 5.48 5.13
N ASP A 32 -12.03 5.92 3.92
CA ASP A 32 -11.10 6.09 2.80
C ASP A 32 -9.84 6.87 3.15
N ASN A 33 -9.97 8.06 3.76
CA ASN A 33 -8.82 8.89 4.08
C ASN A 33 -7.91 8.23 5.14
N LYS A 34 -8.50 7.51 6.10
CA LYS A 34 -7.73 6.83 7.15
C LYS A 34 -6.96 5.64 6.57
N ALA A 35 -7.61 4.84 5.72
CA ALA A 35 -6.97 3.72 5.05
C ALA A 35 -5.83 4.20 4.14
N ASN A 36 -6.06 5.28 3.38
CA ASN A 36 -5.05 5.83 2.49
C ASN A 36 -3.85 6.38 3.25
N GLU A 37 -4.08 7.11 4.35
CA GLU A 37 -3.00 7.63 5.21
C GLU A 37 -2.17 6.48 5.79
N ALA A 38 -2.84 5.44 6.29
CA ALA A 38 -2.16 4.28 6.86
C ALA A 38 -1.30 3.56 5.81
N LEU A 39 -1.83 3.41 4.59
CA LEU A 39 -1.10 2.77 3.50
C LEU A 39 0.16 3.57 3.12
N VAL A 40 0.02 4.87 2.94
CA VAL A 40 1.15 5.74 2.58
C VAL A 40 2.21 5.74 3.66
N ALA A 41 1.81 5.84 4.94
CA ALA A 41 2.73 5.80 6.06
C ALA A 41 3.49 4.48 6.12
N TRP A 42 2.79 3.36 5.98
CA TRP A 42 3.40 2.04 6.04
C TRP A 42 4.36 1.81 4.89
N LEU A 43 3.98 2.19 3.67
CA LEU A 43 4.86 2.07 2.51
C LEU A 43 6.11 2.93 2.67
N GLY A 44 5.97 4.16 3.13
CA GLY A 44 7.11 5.04 3.37
C GLY A 44 8.09 4.44 4.38
N ASP A 45 7.57 3.91 5.49
CA ASP A 45 8.38 3.29 6.52
C ASP A 45 9.10 2.03 6.02
N ARG A 46 8.38 1.17 5.30
CA ARG A 46 8.94 -0.07 4.79
C ARG A 46 10.00 0.17 3.72
N LEU A 47 9.81 1.19 2.90
CA LEU A 47 10.71 1.50 1.79
C LEU A 47 11.81 2.49 2.17
N GLY A 48 11.73 3.07 3.38
CA GLY A 48 12.72 4.05 3.82
C GLY A 48 12.68 5.35 3.06
N VAL A 49 11.49 5.77 2.59
CA VAL A 49 11.33 7.02 1.83
C VAL A 49 10.34 7.93 2.54
N PRO A 50 10.43 9.25 2.31
CA PRO A 50 9.43 10.18 2.82
C PRO A 50 8.04 9.88 2.25
N ARG A 51 7.01 10.14 3.03
CA ARG A 51 5.63 9.90 2.60
C ARG A 51 5.27 10.63 1.32
N ARG A 52 5.85 11.82 1.09
CA ARG A 52 5.59 12.60 -0.12
C ARG A 52 6.05 11.89 -1.41
N GLN A 53 6.91 10.89 -1.30
CA GLN A 53 7.33 10.09 -2.44
C GLN A 53 6.37 8.95 -2.76
N VAL A 54 5.39 8.72 -1.88
CA VAL A 54 4.37 7.67 -2.05
C VAL A 54 3.06 8.35 -2.41
N GLU A 55 2.51 8.02 -3.59
CA GLU A 55 1.29 8.64 -4.09
C GLU A 55 0.28 7.57 -4.51
N ILE A 56 -0.96 7.71 -4.05
CA ILE A 56 -2.06 6.89 -4.54
C ILE A 56 -2.62 7.59 -5.77
N VAL A 57 -2.33 7.04 -6.95
CA VAL A 57 -2.68 7.67 -8.23
C VAL A 57 -4.05 7.27 -8.75
N ALA A 58 -4.62 6.18 -8.23
CA ALA A 58 -5.98 5.74 -8.58
C ALA A 58 -6.55 4.87 -7.46
N GLY A 59 -7.88 4.84 -7.37
CA GLY A 59 -8.58 4.01 -6.40
C GLY A 59 -8.62 4.58 -4.98
N GLN A 60 -8.66 5.90 -4.84
CA GLN A 60 -8.68 6.56 -3.53
C GLN A 60 -9.86 6.10 -2.65
N THR A 61 -10.98 5.77 -3.26
CA THR A 61 -12.18 5.31 -2.54
C THR A 61 -12.47 3.83 -2.78
N SER A 62 -11.49 3.09 -3.30
CA SER A 62 -11.61 1.67 -3.63
C SER A 62 -10.63 0.85 -2.81
N ARG A 63 -10.93 -0.43 -2.62
CA ARG A 63 -9.96 -1.39 -2.07
C ARG A 63 -8.83 -1.68 -3.05
N GLN A 64 -9.10 -1.55 -4.35
CA GLN A 64 -8.10 -1.69 -5.39
C GLN A 64 -7.46 -0.35 -5.65
N LYS A 65 -6.15 -0.24 -5.40
CA LYS A 65 -5.43 1.02 -5.48
C LYS A 65 -4.23 0.88 -6.39
N LYS A 66 -3.90 1.96 -7.07
CA LYS A 66 -2.66 2.08 -7.83
C LYS A 66 -1.76 3.08 -7.13
N VAL A 67 -0.54 2.67 -6.81
CA VAL A 67 0.42 3.48 -6.04
C VAL A 67 1.68 3.69 -6.85
N LEU A 68 2.15 4.93 -6.85
CA LEU A 68 3.43 5.32 -7.42
C LEU A 68 4.38 5.69 -6.29
N VAL A 69 5.59 5.11 -6.30
CA VAL A 69 6.66 5.50 -5.38
C VAL A 69 7.76 6.14 -6.21
N GLN A 70 7.97 7.45 -6.04
CA GLN A 70 8.93 8.18 -6.84
C GLN A 70 10.35 7.71 -6.56
N GLY A 71 11.12 7.55 -7.63
CA GLY A 71 12.53 7.21 -7.53
C GLY A 71 12.81 5.73 -7.28
N LEU A 72 11.79 4.88 -7.19
CA LEU A 72 11.96 3.45 -6.98
C LEU A 72 11.33 2.65 -8.11
N ASP A 73 12.03 1.58 -8.51
CA ASP A 73 11.53 0.61 -9.47
C ASP A 73 10.46 -0.26 -8.81
N VAL A 74 9.37 -0.51 -9.54
CA VAL A 74 8.24 -1.32 -9.04
C VAL A 74 8.70 -2.69 -8.56
N GLN A 75 9.57 -3.36 -9.31
CA GLN A 75 10.03 -4.70 -8.92
C GLN A 75 10.81 -4.66 -7.62
N ASN A 76 11.65 -3.65 -7.41
CA ASN A 76 12.38 -3.48 -6.16
C ASN A 76 11.44 -3.23 -4.99
N VAL A 77 10.40 -2.43 -5.20
CA VAL A 77 9.39 -2.17 -4.17
C VAL A 77 8.69 -3.48 -3.76
N ILE A 78 8.26 -4.25 -4.74
CA ILE A 78 7.59 -5.53 -4.48
C ILE A 78 8.53 -6.49 -3.74
N ASN A 79 9.80 -6.54 -4.12
CA ASN A 79 10.78 -7.41 -3.46
C ASN A 79 10.96 -7.03 -1.99
N VAL A 80 11.03 -5.74 -1.68
CA VAL A 80 11.15 -5.26 -0.30
C VAL A 80 9.90 -5.62 0.51
N LEU A 81 8.72 -5.43 -0.07
CA LEU A 81 7.46 -5.71 0.62
C LEU A 81 7.25 -7.19 0.89
N ASN A 82 7.85 -8.07 0.09
CA ASN A 82 7.74 -9.52 0.25
C ASN A 82 8.81 -10.12 1.18
N GLN A 83 9.64 -9.30 1.76
CA GLN A 83 10.63 -9.77 2.73
C GLN A 83 10.02 -10.05 4.10
#